data_8fa85d496245fc2306e3a87b1992334a
#
_entry.id   8fa85d496245fc2306e3a87b1992334a
#
_cell.length_a   1.000
_cell.length_b   1.000
_cell.length_c   1.000
_cell.angle_alpha   90.00
_cell.angle_beta   90.00
_cell.angle_gamma   90.00
#
_symmetry.space_group_name_H-M   'P 1'
#
loop_
_entity.id
_entity.type
_entity.pdbx_description
1 polymer ?
#
loop_
_entity_poly.entity_id
_entity_poly.type
_entity_poly.pdbx_seq_one_letter_code
_entity_poly.pdbx_strand_id
1 'polypeptide(L)'
;MSKTKEIDPILTKLMSPGAPFEVVEKTHSGRSLRVFSQSPESVCAIFNAARTHGNKEFIIHNDARVTYTEFFRRADALSAWLVTEKELLKGQSVAINMKNCPEWMIAYVGIVQAGGVAVLINSRNDTESMMAALKDSDTVFVIADEKRLTKLRDSGCDLPALVSAPDSQFASDKNSTLFDSVLTHAPMTTPVNLTQTDNASMLFTSGTTGRAKAAILSHLNVISSVMNTKMAMETIIHRLADQYDTAVEVIKEHMPPPCGLLIYPLFHVSGLTSVFLTNMTIGGKIVVMDRWDAKQALELVEKEKITALSGVPATHWDMLNAIKETDYDLSSLNSVSNGGQAATQNLLKNISETYPNAQLGAGYGMTETTGAVSQANGEAFMRAPQSAGLVLPMVDIKIIGDDGNEMPLGEAGEICIRGATVMQGYYNRPEDTAKVMKDGWMHTGDVGYLDEEGYLYIVDRKTDMIISGGENIYCAEIEQTLGQHEAIKEIAAFGVHDNRLGEKLIVALSLNMPTETEQLDIYAREKLADYKVPHAYIITDEFNYTATGKIEKHKLRKAFLDAEKN
;
A
#
# COMPACT_ATOMS: atom_id res chain seq x y z
N MET A 1 -11.56 22.64 17.27
CA MET A 1 -12.27 22.81 15.98
C MET A 1 -11.26 23.42 15.02
N SER A 2 -10.60 22.59 14.20
CA SER A 2 -9.73 23.05 13.10
C SER A 2 -10.56 23.95 12.20
N LYS A 3 -10.05 25.14 11.89
CA LYS A 3 -10.61 26.01 10.84
C LYS A 3 -10.39 25.31 9.50
N THR A 4 -11.29 24.39 9.16
CA THR A 4 -11.35 23.81 7.83
C THR A 4 -11.74 24.92 6.85
N LYS A 5 -10.79 25.34 6.05
CA LYS A 5 -11.04 26.04 4.78
C LYS A 5 -12.02 25.21 3.94
N GLU A 6 -12.72 25.86 3.03
CA GLU A 6 -13.73 25.26 2.17
C GLU A 6 -13.33 23.87 1.69
N ILE A 7 -13.95 22.87 2.29
CA ILE A 7 -13.87 21.49 1.80
C ILE A 7 -14.33 21.55 0.35
N ASP A 8 -13.62 20.86 -0.55
CA ASP A 8 -13.99 20.70 -1.96
C ASP A 8 -15.54 20.58 -2.10
N PRO A 9 -16.21 21.47 -2.84
CA PRO A 9 -17.67 21.46 -2.96
C PRO A 9 -18.24 20.11 -3.39
N ILE A 10 -17.50 19.35 -4.22
CA ILE A 10 -17.88 18.02 -4.67
C ILE A 10 -17.83 17.05 -3.49
N LEU A 11 -16.74 17.05 -2.70
CA LEU A 11 -16.65 16.23 -1.50
C LEU A 11 -17.75 16.57 -0.50
N THR A 12 -18.02 17.87 -0.28
CA THR A 12 -19.11 18.32 0.59
C THR A 12 -20.44 17.76 0.13
N LYS A 13 -20.72 17.80 -1.18
CA LYS A 13 -21.95 17.26 -1.79
C LYS A 13 -22.03 15.74 -1.60
N LEU A 14 -20.95 15.02 -1.88
CA LEU A 14 -20.90 13.55 -1.77
C LEU A 14 -21.04 13.04 -0.33
N MET A 15 -20.63 13.84 0.66
CA MET A 15 -20.70 13.50 2.09
C MET A 15 -21.90 14.11 2.82
N SER A 16 -22.74 14.89 2.15
CA SER A 16 -23.90 15.52 2.79
C SER A 16 -24.96 14.50 3.23
N PRO A 17 -25.88 14.87 4.16
CA PRO A 17 -26.94 13.99 4.61
C PRO A 17 -27.74 13.40 3.44
N GLY A 18 -27.92 12.06 3.43
CA GLY A 18 -28.60 11.31 2.36
C GLY A 18 -27.77 11.05 1.10
N ALA A 19 -26.55 11.58 1.00
CA ALA A 19 -25.64 11.29 -0.12
C ALA A 19 -24.98 9.90 0.00
N PRO A 20 -24.43 9.35 -1.10
CA PRO A 20 -23.84 8.00 -1.11
C PRO A 20 -22.69 7.78 -0.11
N PHE A 21 -21.98 8.87 0.23
CA PHE A 21 -20.85 8.85 1.17
C PHE A 21 -21.13 9.74 2.40
N GLU A 22 -22.39 9.86 2.80
CA GLU A 22 -22.74 10.56 4.04
C GLU A 22 -21.90 10.08 5.20
N VAL A 23 -21.32 11.03 5.96
CA VAL A 23 -20.47 10.77 7.09
C VAL A 23 -21.23 10.96 8.39
N VAL A 24 -21.16 9.97 9.28
CA VAL A 24 -21.77 10.01 10.62
C VAL A 24 -20.75 9.62 11.68
N GLU A 25 -20.97 10.07 12.91
CA GLU A 25 -20.20 9.58 14.06
C GLU A 25 -20.86 8.32 14.64
N LYS A 26 -20.06 7.29 14.85
CA LYS A 26 -20.48 6.04 15.53
C LYS A 26 -19.44 5.64 16.57
N THR A 27 -19.89 5.02 17.66
CA THR A 27 -19.00 4.46 18.67
C THR A 27 -18.60 3.05 18.29
N HIS A 28 -17.30 2.83 18.06
CA HIS A 28 -16.70 1.53 17.80
C HIS A 28 -15.63 1.23 18.84
N SER A 29 -15.75 0.11 19.55
CA SER A 29 -14.80 -0.31 20.60
C SER A 29 -14.51 0.81 21.62
N GLY A 30 -15.54 1.57 22.01
CA GLY A 30 -15.41 2.69 22.97
C GLY A 30 -14.83 3.98 22.40
N ARG A 31 -14.57 4.07 21.09
CA ARG A 31 -14.07 5.27 20.40
C ARG A 31 -15.15 5.86 19.50
N SER A 32 -15.35 7.18 19.53
CA SER A 32 -16.16 7.88 18.53
C SER A 32 -15.32 8.03 17.26
N LEU A 33 -15.82 7.49 16.16
CA LEU A 33 -15.17 7.51 14.85
C LEU A 33 -16.13 8.03 13.79
N ARG A 34 -15.61 8.81 12.84
CA ARG A 34 -16.33 9.12 11.61
C ARG A 34 -16.36 7.90 10.72
N VAL A 35 -17.54 7.52 10.26
CA VAL A 35 -17.76 6.39 9.34
C VAL A 35 -18.78 6.80 8.28
N PHE A 36 -18.77 6.15 7.14
CA PHE A 36 -19.85 6.33 6.16
C PHE A 36 -21.13 5.73 6.71
N SER A 37 -22.25 6.47 6.63
CA SER A 37 -23.55 6.05 7.16
C SER A 37 -24.01 4.70 6.59
N GLN A 38 -23.68 4.46 5.31
CA GLN A 38 -24.00 3.24 4.57
C GLN A 38 -22.84 2.20 4.58
N SER A 39 -21.88 2.31 5.52
CA SER A 39 -20.85 1.29 5.69
C SER A 39 -21.48 -0.07 5.96
N PRO A 40 -21.13 -1.11 5.16
CA PRO A 40 -21.66 -2.46 5.38
C PRO A 40 -21.15 -3.06 6.70
N GLU A 41 -21.89 -4.06 7.21
CA GLU A 41 -21.56 -4.71 8.50
C GLU A 41 -20.28 -5.56 8.44
N SER A 42 -19.89 -6.03 7.25
CA SER A 42 -18.65 -6.77 7.07
C SER A 42 -18.10 -6.63 5.65
N VAL A 43 -16.84 -6.96 5.45
CA VAL A 43 -16.19 -7.02 4.12
C VAL A 43 -16.94 -8.01 3.20
N CYS A 44 -17.62 -9.03 3.75
CA CYS A 44 -18.42 -9.96 2.95
C CYS A 44 -19.57 -9.29 2.18
N ALA A 45 -20.08 -8.16 2.67
CA ALA A 45 -21.08 -7.41 1.92
C ALA A 45 -20.50 -6.76 0.67
N ILE A 46 -19.21 -6.35 0.69
CA ILE A 46 -18.48 -5.89 -0.50
C ILE A 46 -18.36 -7.06 -1.50
N PHE A 47 -18.00 -8.25 -1.03
CA PHE A 47 -17.92 -9.45 -1.87
C PHE A 47 -19.28 -9.77 -2.52
N ASN A 48 -20.35 -9.71 -1.74
CA ASN A 48 -21.71 -9.98 -2.24
C ASN A 48 -22.15 -8.94 -3.28
N ALA A 49 -21.84 -7.66 -3.08
CA ALA A 49 -22.12 -6.62 -4.08
C ALA A 49 -21.35 -6.87 -5.40
N ALA A 50 -20.09 -7.31 -5.30
CA ALA A 50 -19.26 -7.58 -6.46
C ALA A 50 -19.73 -8.78 -7.32
N ARG A 51 -20.52 -9.71 -6.75
CA ARG A 51 -21.13 -10.83 -7.51
C ARG A 51 -22.04 -10.35 -8.64
N THR A 52 -22.60 -9.15 -8.52
CA THR A 52 -23.47 -8.57 -9.57
C THR A 52 -22.72 -8.31 -10.88
N HIS A 53 -21.39 -8.31 -10.88
CA HIS A 53 -20.58 -8.19 -12.09
C HIS A 53 -20.62 -9.45 -12.99
N GLY A 54 -21.05 -10.59 -12.44
CA GLY A 54 -21.40 -11.80 -13.19
C GLY A 54 -20.23 -12.39 -13.99
N ASN A 55 -20.44 -12.53 -15.30
CA ASN A 55 -19.44 -13.15 -16.19
C ASN A 55 -18.39 -12.16 -16.75
N LYS A 56 -18.30 -10.93 -16.22
CA LYS A 56 -17.18 -10.06 -16.57
C LYS A 56 -15.87 -10.69 -16.15
N GLU A 57 -14.81 -10.50 -16.94
CA GLU A 57 -13.46 -10.89 -16.57
C GLU A 57 -13.04 -10.13 -15.32
N PHE A 58 -12.50 -10.85 -14.34
CA PHE A 58 -12.02 -10.27 -13.09
C PHE A 58 -10.51 -10.39 -12.97
N ILE A 59 -9.95 -11.58 -13.14
CA ILE A 59 -8.51 -11.82 -12.99
C ILE A 59 -7.97 -12.39 -14.29
N ILE A 60 -6.88 -11.78 -14.77
CA ILE A 60 -6.06 -12.32 -15.84
C ILE A 60 -4.68 -12.63 -15.26
N HIS A 61 -4.24 -13.87 -15.45
CA HIS A 61 -2.94 -14.34 -15.01
C HIS A 61 -2.35 -15.26 -16.08
N ASN A 62 -1.34 -14.80 -16.79
CA ASN A 62 -0.82 -15.45 -18.01
C ASN A 62 -1.96 -15.63 -19.03
N ASP A 63 -2.25 -16.87 -19.44
CA ASP A 63 -3.34 -17.19 -20.37
C ASP A 63 -4.68 -17.48 -19.66
N ALA A 64 -4.67 -17.60 -18.34
CA ALA A 64 -5.88 -17.87 -17.56
C ALA A 64 -6.73 -16.62 -17.38
N ARG A 65 -8.04 -16.75 -17.62
CA ARG A 65 -9.04 -15.71 -17.45
C ARG A 65 -10.12 -16.21 -16.50
N VAL A 66 -10.29 -15.53 -15.38
CA VAL A 66 -11.24 -15.89 -14.33
C VAL A 66 -12.32 -14.81 -14.27
N THR A 67 -13.58 -15.18 -14.46
CA THR A 67 -14.72 -14.27 -14.31
C THR A 67 -15.07 -14.07 -12.84
N TYR A 68 -15.85 -13.01 -12.53
CA TYR A 68 -16.39 -12.81 -11.17
C TYR A 68 -17.19 -14.03 -10.71
N THR A 69 -18.07 -14.59 -11.55
CA THR A 69 -18.85 -15.79 -11.24
C THR A 69 -17.95 -16.96 -10.83
N GLU A 70 -16.93 -17.25 -11.62
CA GLU A 70 -16.03 -18.37 -11.33
C GLU A 70 -15.15 -18.11 -10.11
N PHE A 71 -14.67 -16.89 -9.95
CA PHE A 71 -13.89 -16.47 -8.78
C PHE A 71 -14.69 -16.71 -7.48
N PHE A 72 -15.93 -16.22 -7.42
CA PHE A 72 -16.75 -16.39 -6.23
C PHE A 72 -17.19 -17.84 -6.01
N ARG A 73 -17.45 -18.60 -7.06
CA ARG A 73 -17.72 -20.04 -6.95
C ARG A 73 -16.57 -20.76 -6.24
N ARG A 74 -15.32 -20.46 -6.63
CA ARG A 74 -14.13 -21.04 -5.98
C ARG A 74 -13.95 -20.56 -4.55
N ALA A 75 -14.14 -19.30 -4.29
CA ALA A 75 -14.03 -18.74 -2.94
C ALA A 75 -15.11 -19.31 -1.99
N ASP A 76 -16.33 -19.50 -2.48
CA ASP A 76 -17.43 -20.10 -1.72
C ASP A 76 -17.15 -21.56 -1.38
N ALA A 77 -16.62 -22.33 -2.33
CA ALA A 77 -16.23 -23.71 -2.10
C ALA A 77 -15.14 -23.82 -1.03
N LEU A 78 -14.11 -22.97 -1.11
CA LEU A 78 -13.04 -22.90 -0.12
C LEU A 78 -13.59 -22.52 1.26
N SER A 79 -14.45 -21.50 1.33
CA SER A 79 -15.07 -21.05 2.58
C SER A 79 -15.86 -22.19 3.25
N ALA A 80 -16.69 -22.87 2.47
CA ALA A 80 -17.46 -24.01 2.95
C ALA A 80 -16.57 -25.13 3.48
N TRP A 81 -15.53 -25.49 2.73
CA TRP A 81 -14.57 -26.53 3.13
C TRP A 81 -13.84 -26.17 4.44
N LEU A 82 -13.40 -24.91 4.60
CA LEU A 82 -12.76 -24.45 5.83
C LEU A 82 -13.70 -24.62 7.06
N VAL A 83 -14.99 -24.34 6.90
CA VAL A 83 -15.95 -24.45 8.00
C VAL A 83 -16.35 -25.91 8.26
N THR A 84 -16.61 -26.71 7.22
CA THR A 84 -17.19 -28.06 7.38
C THR A 84 -16.13 -29.13 7.60
N GLU A 85 -15.01 -29.07 6.87
CA GLU A 85 -13.97 -30.11 6.91
C GLU A 85 -12.82 -29.75 7.85
N LYS A 86 -12.54 -28.46 8.04
CA LYS A 86 -11.49 -27.98 8.94
C LYS A 86 -12.02 -27.43 10.25
N GLU A 87 -13.35 -27.40 10.40
CA GLU A 87 -14.02 -26.90 11.61
C GLU A 87 -13.51 -25.54 12.06
N LEU A 88 -13.19 -24.66 11.06
CA LEU A 88 -12.65 -23.35 11.33
C LEU A 88 -13.64 -22.52 12.14
N LEU A 89 -13.19 -22.07 13.31
CA LEU A 89 -14.00 -21.23 14.18
C LEU A 89 -13.82 -19.75 13.81
N LYS A 90 -14.88 -18.96 14.01
CA LYS A 90 -14.83 -17.51 13.84
C LYS A 90 -13.67 -16.90 14.65
N GLY A 91 -12.87 -16.07 13.98
CA GLY A 91 -11.73 -15.37 14.57
C GLY A 91 -10.43 -16.16 14.58
N GLN A 92 -10.40 -17.41 14.16
CA GLN A 92 -9.15 -18.17 14.04
C GLN A 92 -8.32 -17.68 12.86
N SER A 93 -7.00 -17.71 13.05
CA SER A 93 -6.01 -17.23 12.09
C SER A 93 -5.69 -18.28 11.02
N VAL A 94 -5.84 -17.91 9.74
CA VAL A 94 -5.44 -18.72 8.59
C VAL A 94 -4.42 -17.96 7.77
N ALA A 95 -3.22 -18.51 7.62
CA ALA A 95 -2.14 -17.84 6.91
C ALA A 95 -2.23 -18.06 5.39
N ILE A 96 -1.96 -17.00 4.63
CA ILE A 96 -1.71 -17.04 3.20
C ILE A 96 -0.23 -16.77 2.96
N ASN A 97 0.50 -17.74 2.43
CA ASN A 97 1.92 -17.63 2.11
C ASN A 97 2.19 -18.06 0.66
N MET A 98 1.78 -17.21 -0.28
CA MET A 98 1.89 -17.41 -1.72
C MET A 98 2.39 -16.15 -2.41
N LYS A 99 2.96 -16.28 -3.63
CA LYS A 99 3.15 -15.14 -4.54
C LYS A 99 1.79 -14.58 -4.98
N ASN A 100 1.80 -13.44 -5.67
CA ASN A 100 0.59 -12.94 -6.32
C ASN A 100 0.08 -13.98 -7.34
N CYS A 101 -1.13 -14.45 -7.17
CA CYS A 101 -1.82 -15.39 -8.06
C CYS A 101 -3.33 -15.35 -7.79
N PRO A 102 -4.17 -15.90 -8.68
CA PRO A 102 -5.62 -15.99 -8.46
C PRO A 102 -5.99 -16.74 -7.17
N GLU A 103 -5.26 -17.81 -6.84
CA GLU A 103 -5.49 -18.65 -5.67
C GLU A 103 -5.27 -17.87 -4.36
N TRP A 104 -4.34 -16.91 -4.34
CA TRP A 104 -4.15 -16.02 -3.21
C TRP A 104 -5.40 -15.18 -2.94
N MET A 105 -5.99 -14.61 -3.98
CA MET A 105 -7.19 -13.78 -3.89
C MET A 105 -8.43 -14.60 -3.51
N ILE A 106 -8.55 -15.82 -4.05
CA ILE A 106 -9.58 -16.79 -3.68
C ILE A 106 -9.44 -17.18 -2.21
N ALA A 107 -8.20 -17.44 -1.74
CA ALA A 107 -7.90 -17.78 -0.36
C ALA A 107 -8.32 -16.66 0.60
N TYR A 108 -7.98 -15.40 0.28
CA TYR A 108 -8.38 -14.25 1.09
C TYR A 108 -9.89 -14.17 1.27
N VAL A 109 -10.65 -14.22 0.17
CA VAL A 109 -12.10 -14.15 0.20
C VAL A 109 -12.69 -15.36 0.94
N GLY A 110 -12.20 -16.56 0.66
CA GLY A 110 -12.68 -17.80 1.31
C GLY A 110 -12.46 -17.79 2.82
N ILE A 111 -11.29 -17.34 3.29
CA ILE A 111 -11.00 -17.24 4.74
C ILE A 111 -11.94 -16.24 5.41
N VAL A 112 -12.06 -15.03 4.83
CA VAL A 112 -12.89 -13.97 5.42
C VAL A 112 -14.37 -14.37 5.44
N GLN A 113 -14.88 -15.01 4.39
CA GLN A 113 -16.25 -15.54 4.36
C GLN A 113 -16.48 -16.67 5.35
N ALA A 114 -15.47 -17.49 5.61
CA ALA A 114 -15.51 -18.54 6.64
C ALA A 114 -15.47 -17.98 8.07
N GLY A 115 -15.33 -16.66 8.24
CA GLY A 115 -15.18 -16.01 9.54
C GLY A 115 -13.77 -16.09 10.12
N GLY A 116 -12.81 -16.58 9.37
CA GLY A 116 -11.40 -16.60 9.75
C GLY A 116 -10.73 -15.22 9.60
N VAL A 117 -9.58 -15.07 10.24
CA VAL A 117 -8.71 -13.91 10.09
C VAL A 117 -7.60 -14.25 9.09
N ALA A 118 -7.56 -13.54 7.96
CA ALA A 118 -6.53 -13.77 6.94
C ALA A 118 -5.19 -13.20 7.39
N VAL A 119 -4.21 -14.07 7.67
CA VAL A 119 -2.85 -13.69 8.05
C VAL A 119 -1.98 -13.63 6.81
N LEU A 120 -1.59 -12.42 6.41
CA LEU A 120 -0.92 -12.18 5.14
C LEU A 120 0.59 -12.20 5.32
N ILE A 121 1.22 -13.32 4.99
CA ILE A 121 2.66 -13.52 5.18
C ILE A 121 3.43 -13.06 3.94
N ASN A 122 4.49 -12.30 4.15
CA ASN A 122 5.40 -11.90 3.08
C ASN A 122 6.09 -13.14 2.48
N SER A 123 5.67 -13.50 1.27
CA SER A 123 6.14 -14.68 0.53
C SER A 123 7.61 -14.59 0.07
N ARG A 124 8.25 -13.42 0.24
CA ARG A 124 9.67 -13.17 -0.10
C ARG A 124 10.59 -13.30 1.12
N ASN A 125 10.04 -13.44 2.33
CA ASN A 125 10.81 -13.60 3.57
C ASN A 125 11.66 -14.88 3.54
N ASP A 126 12.71 -14.87 4.35
CA ASP A 126 13.41 -16.08 4.76
C ASP A 126 12.48 -16.98 5.58
N THR A 127 12.89 -18.23 5.75
CA THR A 127 12.07 -19.24 6.40
C THR A 127 11.87 -18.99 7.88
N GLU A 128 12.88 -18.46 8.57
CA GLU A 128 12.80 -18.12 10.00
C GLU A 128 11.73 -17.05 10.24
N SER A 129 11.73 -15.99 9.42
CA SER A 129 10.71 -14.93 9.45
C SER A 129 9.30 -15.45 9.15
N MET A 130 9.15 -16.39 8.19
CA MET A 130 7.85 -17.01 7.91
C MET A 130 7.35 -17.84 9.10
N MET A 131 8.20 -18.70 9.70
CA MET A 131 7.87 -19.50 10.88
C MET A 131 7.51 -18.62 12.08
N ALA A 132 8.26 -17.54 12.27
CA ALA A 132 7.97 -16.56 13.30
C ALA A 132 6.60 -15.89 13.11
N ALA A 133 6.24 -15.53 11.87
CA ALA A 133 4.96 -14.93 11.56
C ALA A 133 3.78 -15.89 11.84
N LEU A 134 3.90 -17.17 11.48
CA LEU A 134 2.90 -18.19 11.80
C LEU A 134 2.68 -18.32 13.31
N LYS A 135 3.77 -18.35 14.08
CA LYS A 135 3.72 -18.45 15.53
C LYS A 135 3.14 -17.20 16.18
N ASP A 136 3.59 -16.00 15.74
CA ASP A 136 3.18 -14.72 16.33
C ASP A 136 1.72 -14.36 16.06
N SER A 137 1.09 -15.00 15.07
CA SER A 137 -0.32 -14.81 14.71
C SER A 137 -1.25 -15.94 15.19
N ASP A 138 -0.74 -16.89 15.97
CA ASP A 138 -1.50 -18.08 16.41
C ASP A 138 -2.20 -18.78 15.22
N THR A 139 -1.50 -18.89 14.10
CA THR A 139 -2.03 -19.51 12.87
C THR A 139 -2.38 -20.98 13.12
N VAL A 140 -3.61 -21.37 12.76
CA VAL A 140 -4.08 -22.76 12.88
C VAL A 140 -4.03 -23.53 11.57
N PHE A 141 -3.97 -22.84 10.42
CA PHE A 141 -4.02 -23.43 9.09
C PHE A 141 -3.20 -22.56 8.10
N VAL A 142 -2.53 -23.18 7.13
CA VAL A 142 -1.70 -22.48 6.12
C VAL A 142 -2.23 -22.76 4.72
N ILE A 143 -2.40 -21.71 3.92
CA ILE A 143 -2.62 -21.82 2.47
C ILE A 143 -1.36 -21.28 1.78
N ALA A 144 -0.65 -22.14 1.03
CA ALA A 144 0.65 -21.79 0.48
C ALA A 144 0.83 -22.32 -0.95
N ASP A 145 1.71 -21.70 -1.73
CA ASP A 145 2.26 -22.37 -2.91
C ASP A 145 3.30 -23.42 -2.49
N GLU A 146 3.59 -24.36 -3.40
CA GLU A 146 4.47 -25.48 -3.11
C GLU A 146 5.84 -25.05 -2.61
N LYS A 147 6.45 -24.04 -3.23
CA LYS A 147 7.78 -23.54 -2.86
C LYS A 147 7.84 -23.05 -1.41
N ARG A 148 6.78 -22.34 -0.94
CA ARG A 148 6.70 -21.82 0.43
C ARG A 148 6.36 -22.93 1.41
N LEU A 149 5.47 -23.84 1.03
CA LEU A 149 5.14 -24.98 1.89
C LEU A 149 6.36 -25.89 2.09
N THR A 150 7.15 -26.15 1.05
CA THR A 150 8.42 -26.89 1.18
C THR A 150 9.33 -26.27 2.22
N LYS A 151 9.59 -24.96 2.12
CA LYS A 151 10.41 -24.25 3.10
C LYS A 151 9.89 -24.37 4.54
N LEU A 152 8.59 -24.27 4.72
CA LEU A 152 7.94 -24.39 6.03
C LEU A 152 8.07 -25.82 6.57
N ARG A 153 7.83 -26.85 5.75
CA ARG A 153 7.96 -28.26 6.13
C ARG A 153 9.42 -28.63 6.49
N ASP A 154 10.37 -28.19 5.67
CA ASP A 154 11.81 -28.39 5.92
C ASP A 154 12.26 -27.77 7.27
N SER A 155 11.54 -26.77 7.77
CA SER A 155 11.80 -26.12 9.06
C SER A 155 10.91 -26.63 10.20
N GLY A 156 10.22 -27.75 9.99
CA GLY A 156 9.44 -28.42 11.04
C GLY A 156 8.04 -27.84 11.27
N CYS A 157 7.46 -27.15 10.29
CA CYS A 157 6.07 -26.70 10.36
C CYS A 157 5.13 -27.88 10.13
N ASP A 158 4.38 -28.28 11.16
CA ASP A 158 3.40 -29.38 11.11
C ASP A 158 1.95 -28.91 10.98
N LEU A 159 1.71 -27.60 10.79
CA LEU A 159 0.35 -27.06 10.63
C LEU A 159 -0.36 -27.70 9.42
N PRO A 160 -1.67 -28.00 9.53
CA PRO A 160 -2.45 -28.41 8.37
C PRO A 160 -2.34 -27.37 7.26
N ALA A 161 -2.23 -27.82 6.01
CA ALA A 161 -2.02 -26.92 4.88
C ALA A 161 -2.91 -27.23 3.68
N LEU A 162 -3.18 -26.17 2.90
CA LEU A 162 -3.72 -26.24 1.56
C LEU A 162 -2.64 -25.78 0.58
N VAL A 163 -2.27 -26.61 -0.41
CA VAL A 163 -1.19 -26.31 -1.32
C VAL A 163 -1.72 -25.99 -2.72
N SER A 164 -1.34 -24.84 -3.24
CA SER A 164 -1.65 -24.41 -4.60
C SER A 164 -0.55 -24.90 -5.55
N ALA A 165 -0.73 -26.14 -6.02
CA ALA A 165 0.05 -26.76 -7.09
C ALA A 165 -0.67 -28.05 -7.52
N PRO A 166 -1.10 -28.18 -8.79
CA PRO A 166 -1.88 -29.34 -9.24
C PRO A 166 -1.16 -30.69 -9.11
N ASP A 167 0.15 -30.71 -9.41
CA ASP A 167 1.00 -31.91 -9.39
C ASP A 167 1.99 -31.90 -8.22
N SER A 168 1.55 -31.39 -7.06
CA SER A 168 2.43 -31.21 -5.91
C SER A 168 2.89 -32.52 -5.29
N GLN A 169 4.17 -32.56 -4.88
CA GLN A 169 4.72 -33.62 -4.01
C GLN A 169 3.94 -33.79 -2.69
N PHE A 170 3.19 -32.77 -2.26
CA PHE A 170 2.36 -32.79 -1.05
C PHE A 170 1.01 -33.49 -1.23
N ALA A 171 0.68 -34.00 -2.41
CA ALA A 171 -0.54 -34.80 -2.64
C ALA A 171 -0.63 -36.04 -1.74
N SER A 172 0.51 -36.57 -1.28
CA SER A 172 0.61 -37.71 -0.36
C SER A 172 0.91 -37.31 1.10
N ASP A 173 1.04 -36.01 1.41
CA ASP A 173 1.28 -35.53 2.77
C ASP A 173 -0.04 -35.56 3.55
N LYS A 174 -0.04 -36.26 4.70
CA LYS A 174 -1.24 -36.42 5.55
C LYS A 174 -1.76 -35.08 6.12
N ASN A 175 -0.88 -34.09 6.24
CA ASN A 175 -1.19 -32.76 6.77
C ASN A 175 -1.44 -31.74 5.67
N SER A 176 -1.45 -32.16 4.39
CA SER A 176 -1.68 -31.25 3.25
C SER A 176 -2.85 -31.74 2.39
N THR A 177 -3.55 -30.78 1.79
CA THR A 177 -4.62 -30.98 0.83
C THR A 177 -4.31 -30.15 -0.41
N LEU A 178 -4.63 -30.63 -1.61
CA LEU A 178 -4.46 -29.87 -2.85
C LEU A 178 -5.55 -28.80 -2.96
N PHE A 179 -5.16 -27.58 -3.32
CA PHE A 179 -6.08 -26.44 -3.43
C PHE A 179 -7.23 -26.73 -4.39
N ASP A 180 -6.95 -27.28 -5.57
CA ASP A 180 -7.95 -27.54 -6.59
C ASP A 180 -8.98 -28.61 -6.16
N SER A 181 -8.59 -29.54 -5.29
CA SER A 181 -9.51 -30.58 -4.80
C SER A 181 -10.65 -30.06 -3.95
N VAL A 182 -10.46 -28.89 -3.33
CA VAL A 182 -11.50 -28.28 -2.45
C VAL A 182 -12.43 -27.34 -3.22
N LEU A 183 -12.07 -26.92 -4.42
CA LEU A 183 -12.83 -25.95 -5.22
C LEU A 183 -14.16 -26.50 -5.80
N THR A 184 -14.42 -27.79 -5.65
CA THR A 184 -15.69 -28.45 -6.02
C THR A 184 -16.63 -28.62 -4.84
N HIS A 185 -16.23 -28.20 -3.63
CA HIS A 185 -17.07 -28.31 -2.43
C HIS A 185 -18.35 -27.49 -2.58
N ALA A 186 -19.46 -27.99 -2.05
CA ALA A 186 -20.72 -27.25 -2.10
C ALA A 186 -20.64 -25.98 -1.22
N PRO A 187 -21.19 -24.84 -1.66
CA PRO A 187 -21.15 -23.62 -0.87
C PRO A 187 -21.95 -23.74 0.42
N MET A 188 -21.60 -22.95 1.44
CA MET A 188 -22.37 -22.88 2.69
C MET A 188 -23.80 -22.40 2.44
N THR A 189 -24.74 -23.01 3.15
CA THR A 189 -26.15 -22.59 3.14
C THR A 189 -26.43 -21.41 4.07
N THR A 190 -25.61 -21.24 5.12
CA THR A 190 -25.75 -20.18 6.12
C THR A 190 -24.44 -19.41 6.24
N PRO A 191 -24.43 -18.10 5.93
CA PRO A 191 -23.25 -17.26 6.13
C PRO A 191 -22.85 -17.16 7.61
N VAL A 192 -21.54 -17.00 7.85
CA VAL A 192 -21.03 -16.68 9.20
C VAL A 192 -21.44 -15.25 9.55
N ASN A 193 -21.98 -15.06 10.76
CA ASN A 193 -22.37 -13.72 11.23
C ASN A 193 -21.13 -12.92 11.64
N LEU A 194 -20.81 -11.89 10.85
CA LEU A 194 -19.66 -11.01 11.02
C LEU A 194 -20.10 -9.57 11.22
N THR A 195 -19.37 -8.86 12.05
CA THR A 195 -19.60 -7.44 12.39
C THR A 195 -18.39 -6.59 12.03
N GLN A 196 -18.57 -5.28 12.01
CA GLN A 196 -17.49 -4.32 11.73
C GLN A 196 -16.32 -4.42 12.71
N THR A 197 -16.55 -4.89 13.93
CA THR A 197 -15.53 -5.01 14.98
C THR A 197 -14.74 -6.33 14.94
N ASP A 198 -15.22 -7.33 14.21
CA ASP A 198 -14.48 -8.57 14.03
C ASP A 198 -13.19 -8.33 13.23
N ASN A 199 -12.16 -9.11 13.51
CA ASN A 199 -10.91 -9.03 12.77
C ASN A 199 -11.06 -9.67 11.39
N ALA A 200 -10.63 -8.97 10.34
CA ALA A 200 -10.64 -9.47 8.97
C ALA A 200 -9.26 -9.96 8.52
N SER A 201 -8.22 -9.24 8.92
CA SER A 201 -6.85 -9.53 8.44
C SER A 201 -5.79 -9.17 9.45
N MET A 202 -4.64 -9.82 9.34
CA MET A 202 -3.38 -9.44 9.99
C MET A 202 -2.30 -9.26 8.94
N LEU A 203 -1.63 -8.11 8.94
CA LEU A 203 -0.54 -7.81 8.03
C LEU A 203 0.73 -7.50 8.83
N PHE A 204 1.84 -8.10 8.44
CA PHE A 204 3.11 -7.87 9.11
C PHE A 204 3.78 -6.58 8.61
N THR A 205 4.17 -5.74 9.57
CA THR A 205 4.89 -4.50 9.28
C THR A 205 6.38 -4.79 9.18
N SER A 206 7.06 -4.10 8.29
CA SER A 206 8.52 -4.17 8.14
C SER A 206 9.26 -3.30 9.16
N GLY A 207 8.91 -3.37 10.44
CA GLY A 207 9.46 -2.49 11.47
C GLY A 207 10.98 -2.26 11.33
N THR A 208 11.39 -0.99 11.33
CA THR A 208 12.79 -0.55 11.16
C THR A 208 13.69 -0.96 12.34
N THR A 209 13.10 -1.40 13.45
CA THR A 209 13.79 -1.59 14.73
C THR A 209 13.74 -3.02 15.29
N GLY A 210 13.34 -4.03 14.51
CA GLY A 210 13.28 -5.41 15.02
C GLY A 210 12.34 -6.34 14.26
N ARG A 211 11.86 -7.38 14.97
CA ARG A 211 10.94 -8.39 14.45
C ARG A 211 9.63 -7.76 13.96
N ALA A 212 9.17 -8.16 12.79
CA ALA A 212 7.90 -7.72 12.21
C ALA A 212 6.72 -7.97 13.16
N LYS A 213 5.76 -7.04 13.19
CA LYS A 213 4.59 -7.08 14.06
C LYS A 213 3.33 -7.24 13.23
N ALA A 214 2.39 -8.06 13.66
CA ALA A 214 1.11 -8.27 13.00
C ALA A 214 0.13 -7.15 13.37
N ALA A 215 -0.13 -6.21 12.47
CA ALA A 215 -1.19 -5.21 12.63
C ALA A 215 -2.55 -5.85 12.38
N ILE A 216 -3.48 -5.70 13.33
CA ILE A 216 -4.83 -6.25 13.26
C ILE A 216 -5.74 -5.25 12.54
N LEU A 217 -6.32 -5.67 11.43
CA LEU A 217 -7.30 -4.91 10.66
C LEU A 217 -8.69 -5.53 10.82
N SER A 218 -9.62 -4.76 11.39
CA SER A 218 -11.01 -5.17 11.50
C SER A 218 -11.74 -5.06 10.16
N HIS A 219 -12.94 -5.63 10.06
CA HIS A 219 -13.81 -5.42 8.90
C HIS A 219 -14.06 -3.92 8.66
N LEU A 220 -14.27 -3.12 9.72
CA LEU A 220 -14.45 -1.67 9.57
C LEU A 220 -13.24 -0.99 8.93
N ASN A 221 -12.02 -1.37 9.35
CA ASN A 221 -10.80 -0.77 8.79
C ASN A 221 -10.71 -1.02 7.28
N VAL A 222 -10.90 -2.26 6.85
CA VAL A 222 -10.85 -2.66 5.43
C VAL A 222 -11.97 -1.97 4.62
N ILE A 223 -13.20 -1.98 5.12
CA ILE A 223 -14.35 -1.31 4.50
C ILE A 223 -14.07 0.18 4.31
N SER A 224 -13.60 0.85 5.37
CA SER A 224 -13.34 2.30 5.33
C SER A 224 -12.26 2.66 4.33
N SER A 225 -11.20 1.85 4.22
CA SER A 225 -10.15 2.03 3.22
C SER A 225 -10.68 1.89 1.79
N VAL A 226 -11.47 0.84 1.51
CA VAL A 226 -12.06 0.62 0.17
C VAL A 226 -13.07 1.72 -0.18
N MET A 227 -13.91 2.13 0.77
CA MET A 227 -14.90 3.20 0.54
C MET A 227 -14.25 4.56 0.35
N ASN A 228 -13.15 4.88 1.04
CA ASN A 228 -12.35 6.08 0.80
C ASN A 228 -11.84 6.13 -0.63
N THR A 229 -11.29 5.02 -1.13
CA THR A 229 -10.79 4.94 -2.52
C THR A 229 -11.94 5.10 -3.51
N LYS A 230 -13.08 4.45 -3.27
CA LYS A 230 -14.28 4.58 -4.11
C LYS A 230 -14.78 6.03 -4.14
N MET A 231 -14.84 6.69 -3.00
CA MET A 231 -15.24 8.09 -2.93
C MET A 231 -14.27 9.02 -3.69
N ALA A 232 -12.95 8.79 -3.57
CA ALA A 232 -11.97 9.55 -4.34
C ALA A 232 -12.17 9.39 -5.86
N MET A 233 -12.52 8.18 -6.33
CA MET A 233 -12.86 7.94 -7.74
C MET A 233 -14.15 8.66 -8.15
N GLU A 234 -15.22 8.61 -7.35
CA GLU A 234 -16.45 9.34 -7.61
C GLU A 234 -16.20 10.86 -7.66
N THR A 235 -15.32 11.38 -6.80
CA THR A 235 -14.93 12.80 -6.83
C THR A 235 -14.29 13.18 -8.18
N ILE A 236 -13.40 12.34 -8.72
CA ILE A 236 -12.80 12.55 -10.05
C ILE A 236 -13.88 12.57 -11.14
N ILE A 237 -14.81 11.62 -11.10
CA ILE A 237 -15.91 11.53 -12.09
C ILE A 237 -16.79 12.78 -12.04
N HIS A 238 -17.13 13.27 -10.85
CA HIS A 238 -17.89 14.51 -10.69
C HIS A 238 -17.13 15.74 -11.21
N ARG A 239 -15.82 15.82 -10.96
CA ARG A 239 -14.98 16.91 -11.52
C ARG A 239 -14.95 16.88 -13.04
N LEU A 240 -14.85 15.71 -13.65
CA LEU A 240 -14.91 15.56 -15.09
C LEU A 240 -16.30 15.99 -15.63
N ALA A 241 -17.37 15.63 -14.94
CA ALA A 241 -18.72 16.06 -15.31
C ALA A 241 -18.87 17.58 -15.28
N ASP A 242 -18.36 18.24 -14.23
CA ASP A 242 -18.35 19.71 -14.13
C ASP A 242 -17.46 20.33 -15.21
N GLN A 243 -16.28 19.77 -15.48
CA GLN A 243 -15.33 20.26 -16.49
C GLN A 243 -15.93 20.21 -17.92
N TYR A 244 -16.66 19.15 -18.23
CA TYR A 244 -17.28 18.97 -19.57
C TYR A 244 -18.73 19.44 -19.64
N ASP A 245 -19.23 20.09 -18.59
CA ASP A 245 -20.62 20.56 -18.49
C ASP A 245 -21.64 19.47 -18.89
N THR A 246 -21.48 18.28 -18.26
CA THR A 246 -22.30 17.10 -18.60
C THR A 246 -22.73 16.34 -17.33
N ALA A 247 -23.63 15.37 -17.49
CA ALA A 247 -24.08 14.55 -16.39
C ALA A 247 -23.01 13.49 -16.00
N VAL A 248 -22.95 13.15 -14.71
CA VAL A 248 -22.05 12.12 -14.16
C VAL A 248 -22.25 10.76 -14.85
N GLU A 249 -23.50 10.43 -15.20
CA GLU A 249 -23.87 9.19 -15.90
C GLU A 249 -23.24 9.12 -17.28
N VAL A 250 -23.18 10.25 -18.00
CA VAL A 250 -22.53 10.33 -19.31
C VAL A 250 -21.02 10.09 -19.19
N ILE A 251 -20.38 10.68 -18.20
CA ILE A 251 -18.96 10.39 -17.93
C ILE A 251 -18.75 8.90 -17.66
N LYS A 252 -19.57 8.30 -16.76
CA LYS A 252 -19.46 6.86 -16.41
C LYS A 252 -19.67 5.94 -17.63
N GLU A 253 -20.58 6.29 -18.53
CA GLU A 253 -20.85 5.51 -19.74
C GLU A 253 -19.68 5.53 -20.74
N HIS A 254 -18.94 6.66 -20.81
CA HIS A 254 -17.82 6.83 -21.73
C HIS A 254 -16.46 6.45 -21.13
N MET A 255 -16.38 6.23 -19.82
CA MET A 255 -15.15 5.77 -19.20
C MET A 255 -14.81 4.34 -19.66
N PRO A 256 -13.55 4.06 -19.98
CA PRO A 256 -13.13 2.70 -20.27
C PRO A 256 -13.34 1.80 -19.04
N PRO A 257 -13.64 0.50 -19.25
CA PRO A 257 -13.74 -0.46 -18.15
C PRO A 257 -12.47 -0.43 -17.29
N PRO A 258 -12.57 -0.33 -15.95
CA PRO A 258 -11.40 -0.30 -15.09
C PRO A 258 -10.54 -1.55 -15.26
N CYS A 259 -9.24 -1.37 -15.43
CA CYS A 259 -8.26 -2.45 -15.54
C CYS A 259 -6.97 -2.05 -14.83
N GLY A 260 -6.64 -2.74 -13.74
CA GLY A 260 -5.45 -2.48 -12.96
C GLY A 260 -4.34 -3.51 -13.20
N LEU A 261 -3.08 -3.07 -13.29
CA LEU A 261 -1.92 -3.95 -13.25
C LEU A 261 -1.52 -4.21 -11.80
N LEU A 262 -1.55 -5.47 -11.37
CA LEU A 262 -1.16 -5.87 -10.03
C LEU A 262 0.34 -6.19 -9.97
N ILE A 263 1.12 -5.20 -9.56
CA ILE A 263 2.56 -5.32 -9.32
C ILE A 263 2.91 -5.27 -7.83
N TYR A 264 2.09 -4.61 -7.03
CA TYR A 264 2.24 -4.63 -5.58
C TYR A 264 1.96 -6.02 -5.00
N PRO A 265 2.73 -6.46 -3.99
CA PRO A 265 2.42 -7.71 -3.31
C PRO A 265 1.05 -7.66 -2.63
N LEU A 266 0.26 -8.73 -2.78
CA LEU A 266 -1.06 -8.85 -2.14
C LEU A 266 -0.99 -8.93 -0.60
N PHE A 267 0.15 -9.33 -0.03
CA PHE A 267 0.36 -9.31 1.43
C PHE A 267 0.62 -7.90 2.00
N HIS A 268 0.59 -6.86 1.17
CA HIS A 268 0.62 -5.45 1.57
C HIS A 268 -0.72 -4.76 1.30
N VAL A 269 -1.04 -3.74 2.09
CA VAL A 269 -2.27 -2.95 1.93
C VAL A 269 -2.41 -2.34 0.54
N SER A 270 -1.32 -1.93 -0.12
CA SER A 270 -1.37 -1.42 -1.49
C SER A 270 -1.84 -2.47 -2.50
N GLY A 271 -1.39 -3.70 -2.41
CA GLY A 271 -1.91 -4.80 -3.24
C GLY A 271 -3.33 -5.21 -2.85
N LEU A 272 -3.57 -5.37 -1.54
CA LEU A 272 -4.85 -5.83 -1.01
C LEU A 272 -5.97 -4.81 -1.22
N THR A 273 -5.85 -3.62 -0.65
CA THR A 273 -6.96 -2.65 -0.63
C THR A 273 -6.99 -1.79 -1.88
N SER A 274 -5.83 -1.23 -2.31
CA SER A 274 -5.82 -0.27 -3.41
C SER A 274 -5.97 -0.92 -4.79
N VAL A 275 -5.51 -2.17 -4.99
CA VAL A 275 -5.66 -2.86 -6.28
C VAL A 275 -6.75 -3.92 -6.21
N PHE A 276 -6.60 -4.95 -5.36
CA PHE A 276 -7.50 -6.10 -5.39
C PHE A 276 -8.94 -5.74 -4.98
N LEU A 277 -9.16 -5.25 -3.75
CA LEU A 277 -10.51 -4.97 -3.26
C LEU A 277 -11.17 -3.78 -3.95
N THR A 278 -10.37 -2.78 -4.36
CA THR A 278 -10.90 -1.65 -5.14
C THR A 278 -11.42 -2.10 -6.50
N ASN A 279 -10.63 -2.83 -7.32
CA ASN A 279 -11.10 -3.33 -8.61
C ASN A 279 -12.30 -4.27 -8.45
N MET A 280 -12.30 -5.14 -7.43
CA MET A 280 -13.45 -5.98 -7.11
C MET A 280 -14.73 -5.15 -6.92
N THR A 281 -14.63 -4.06 -6.17
CA THR A 281 -15.79 -3.22 -5.81
C THR A 281 -16.37 -2.44 -6.99
N ILE A 282 -15.53 -2.02 -7.93
CA ILE A 282 -15.92 -1.20 -9.08
C ILE A 282 -16.19 -2.02 -10.36
N GLY A 283 -16.11 -3.35 -10.28
CA GLY A 283 -16.28 -4.23 -11.45
C GLY A 283 -15.12 -4.19 -12.42
N GLY A 284 -13.93 -3.85 -11.93
CA GLY A 284 -12.70 -3.76 -12.70
C GLY A 284 -12.05 -5.12 -12.94
N LYS A 285 -11.12 -5.14 -13.87
CA LYS A 285 -10.26 -6.28 -14.22
C LYS A 285 -8.89 -6.10 -13.57
N ILE A 286 -8.27 -7.19 -13.15
CA ILE A 286 -6.92 -7.23 -12.56
C ILE A 286 -6.04 -8.10 -13.44
N VAL A 287 -4.95 -7.52 -13.93
CA VAL A 287 -3.89 -8.25 -14.64
C VAL A 287 -2.74 -8.52 -13.65
N VAL A 288 -2.42 -9.79 -13.45
CA VAL A 288 -1.42 -10.24 -12.47
C VAL A 288 -0.12 -10.57 -13.16
N MET A 289 0.99 -10.01 -12.68
CA MET A 289 2.34 -10.38 -13.10
C MET A 289 3.00 -11.28 -12.06
N ASP A 290 3.66 -12.35 -12.51
CA ASP A 290 4.41 -13.26 -11.63
C ASP A 290 5.65 -12.60 -11.02
N ARG A 291 6.35 -11.81 -11.83
CA ARG A 291 7.53 -11.02 -11.47
C ARG A 291 7.47 -9.69 -12.22
N TRP A 292 8.06 -8.67 -11.65
CA TRP A 292 8.22 -7.42 -12.33
C TRP A 292 9.15 -7.56 -13.55
N ASP A 293 8.64 -7.15 -14.70
CA ASP A 293 9.36 -7.00 -15.95
C ASP A 293 8.72 -5.83 -16.71
N ALA A 294 9.50 -4.78 -16.97
CA ALA A 294 8.98 -3.54 -17.54
C ALA A 294 8.50 -3.72 -18.99
N LYS A 295 9.17 -4.54 -19.81
CA LYS A 295 8.75 -4.80 -21.19
C LYS A 295 7.45 -5.59 -21.22
N GLN A 296 7.34 -6.62 -20.38
CA GLN A 296 6.08 -7.38 -20.23
C GLN A 296 4.96 -6.48 -19.70
N ALA A 297 5.24 -5.55 -18.79
CA ALA A 297 4.24 -4.60 -18.31
C ALA A 297 3.70 -3.71 -19.44
N LEU A 298 4.57 -3.18 -20.32
CA LEU A 298 4.17 -2.40 -21.48
C LEU A 298 3.33 -3.21 -22.47
N GLU A 299 3.72 -4.46 -22.77
CA GLU A 299 2.94 -5.40 -23.58
C GLU A 299 1.54 -5.63 -23.00
N LEU A 300 1.45 -5.85 -21.67
CA LEU A 300 0.18 -6.06 -20.99
C LEU A 300 -0.69 -4.81 -20.99
N VAL A 301 -0.11 -3.60 -20.91
CA VAL A 301 -0.86 -2.35 -21.04
C VAL A 301 -1.59 -2.30 -22.38
N GLU A 302 -0.89 -2.58 -23.47
CA GLU A 302 -1.50 -2.61 -24.80
C GLU A 302 -2.51 -3.75 -24.95
N LYS A 303 -2.13 -4.97 -24.62
CA LYS A 303 -2.92 -6.21 -24.82
C LYS A 303 -4.21 -6.18 -24.02
N GLU A 304 -4.13 -5.84 -22.75
CA GLU A 304 -5.25 -5.90 -21.81
C GLU A 304 -5.96 -4.56 -21.59
N LYS A 305 -5.50 -3.51 -22.28
CA LYS A 305 -5.99 -2.13 -22.15
C LYS A 305 -6.03 -1.69 -20.69
N ILE A 306 -4.87 -1.80 -20.02
CA ILE A 306 -4.72 -1.39 -18.63
C ILE A 306 -4.96 0.10 -18.50
N THR A 307 -5.84 0.50 -17.57
CA THR A 307 -6.23 1.88 -17.37
C THR A 307 -5.54 2.54 -16.18
N ALA A 308 -5.10 1.73 -15.21
CA ALA A 308 -4.47 2.23 -13.99
C ALA A 308 -3.19 1.47 -13.67
N LEU A 309 -2.12 2.22 -13.42
CA LEU A 309 -0.82 1.75 -12.98
C LEU A 309 -0.44 2.44 -11.68
N SER A 310 -0.28 1.67 -10.61
CA SER A 310 0.28 2.16 -9.35
C SER A 310 1.61 1.49 -9.09
N GLY A 311 2.66 2.27 -8.87
CA GLY A 311 4.00 1.76 -8.68
C GLY A 311 4.82 2.56 -7.67
N VAL A 312 6.08 2.14 -7.50
CA VAL A 312 7.12 2.88 -6.79
C VAL A 312 8.01 3.60 -7.80
N PRO A 313 8.83 4.60 -7.41
CA PRO A 313 9.69 5.33 -8.35
C PRO A 313 10.53 4.43 -9.26
N ALA A 314 11.15 3.37 -8.73
CA ALA A 314 11.95 2.42 -9.50
C ALA A 314 11.12 1.75 -10.62
N THR A 315 9.89 1.33 -10.32
CA THR A 315 8.96 0.74 -11.32
C THR A 315 8.71 1.69 -12.48
N HIS A 316 8.46 2.97 -12.19
CA HIS A 316 8.19 3.97 -13.22
C HIS A 316 9.44 4.26 -14.06
N TRP A 317 10.63 4.34 -13.45
CA TRP A 317 11.89 4.47 -14.18
C TRP A 317 12.16 3.29 -15.10
N ASP A 318 11.91 2.06 -14.66
CA ASP A 318 12.07 0.86 -15.48
C ASP A 318 11.16 0.92 -16.71
N MET A 319 9.90 1.33 -16.55
CA MET A 319 8.97 1.49 -17.68
C MET A 319 9.40 2.61 -18.64
N LEU A 320 9.80 3.78 -18.12
CA LEU A 320 10.30 4.90 -18.92
C LEU A 320 11.55 4.53 -19.73
N ASN A 321 12.38 3.64 -19.21
CA ASN A 321 13.53 3.13 -19.97
C ASN A 321 13.11 2.09 -21.01
N ALA A 322 12.23 1.16 -20.66
CA ALA A 322 11.78 0.11 -21.57
C ALA A 322 11.01 0.66 -22.77
N ILE A 323 10.22 1.73 -22.58
CA ILE A 323 9.44 2.35 -23.67
C ILE A 323 10.32 2.91 -24.80
N LYS A 324 11.57 3.29 -24.51
CA LYS A 324 12.51 3.77 -25.53
C LYS A 324 12.91 2.68 -26.53
N GLU A 325 12.71 1.42 -26.16
CA GLU A 325 13.07 0.24 -26.95
C GLU A 325 11.86 -0.51 -27.53
N THR A 326 10.65 0.03 -27.30
CA THR A 326 9.39 -0.61 -27.67
C THR A 326 8.44 0.41 -28.32
N ASP A 327 7.41 -0.08 -29.01
CA ASP A 327 6.42 0.74 -29.73
C ASP A 327 4.99 0.33 -29.35
N TYR A 328 4.77 0.04 -28.06
CA TYR A 328 3.45 -0.36 -27.55
C TYR A 328 2.51 0.84 -27.41
N ASP A 329 1.21 0.61 -27.73
CA ASP A 329 0.14 1.57 -27.49
C ASP A 329 -0.22 1.66 -26.00
N LEU A 330 0.16 2.75 -25.36
CA LEU A 330 -0.10 3.02 -23.94
C LEU A 330 -1.26 3.99 -23.71
N SER A 331 -2.02 4.32 -24.75
CA SER A 331 -3.11 5.31 -24.70
C SER A 331 -4.25 4.95 -23.75
N SER A 332 -4.36 3.67 -23.36
CA SER A 332 -5.32 3.21 -22.36
C SER A 332 -5.00 3.64 -20.93
N LEU A 333 -3.73 3.98 -20.63
CA LEU A 333 -3.35 4.47 -19.30
C LEU A 333 -3.93 5.85 -19.05
N ASN A 334 -4.87 5.96 -18.13
CA ASN A 334 -5.48 7.21 -17.71
C ASN A 334 -5.23 7.57 -16.24
N SER A 335 -4.58 6.67 -15.48
CA SER A 335 -4.16 6.92 -14.10
C SER A 335 -2.79 6.29 -13.84
N VAL A 336 -1.82 7.12 -13.46
CA VAL A 336 -0.49 6.67 -13.03
C VAL A 336 -0.20 7.24 -11.65
N SER A 337 -0.07 6.37 -10.66
CA SER A 337 0.14 6.81 -9.28
C SER A 337 1.43 6.27 -8.68
N ASN A 338 2.02 7.08 -7.81
CA ASN A 338 3.20 6.75 -7.04
C ASN A 338 2.84 6.53 -5.57
N GLY A 339 3.32 5.44 -4.98
CA GLY A 339 3.07 5.12 -3.58
C GLY A 339 4.27 4.50 -2.89
N GLY A 340 4.26 4.56 -1.54
CA GLY A 340 5.28 3.95 -0.70
C GLY A 340 6.58 4.75 -0.55
N GLN A 341 6.93 5.60 -1.51
CA GLN A 341 8.08 6.51 -1.47
C GLN A 341 7.77 7.76 -2.29
N ALA A 342 8.34 8.90 -1.94
CA ALA A 342 8.19 10.13 -2.72
C ALA A 342 8.86 9.99 -4.10
N ALA A 343 8.22 10.52 -5.14
CA ALA A 343 8.80 10.61 -6.49
C ALA A 343 9.60 11.91 -6.65
N THR A 344 10.73 11.84 -7.33
CA THR A 344 11.49 13.04 -7.68
C THR A 344 10.75 13.86 -8.74
N GLN A 345 10.96 15.17 -8.79
CA GLN A 345 10.34 16.04 -9.80
C GLN A 345 10.72 15.63 -11.23
N ASN A 346 11.97 15.19 -11.41
CA ASN A 346 12.44 14.69 -12.69
C ASN A 346 11.64 13.45 -13.14
N LEU A 347 11.38 12.50 -12.24
CA LEU A 347 10.52 11.35 -12.54
C LEU A 347 9.11 11.78 -12.94
N LEU A 348 8.48 12.66 -12.15
CA LEU A 348 7.12 13.14 -12.42
C LEU A 348 7.00 13.85 -13.78
N LYS A 349 8.00 14.67 -14.14
CA LYS A 349 8.09 15.31 -15.46
C LYS A 349 8.15 14.26 -16.58
N ASN A 350 9.04 13.28 -16.48
CA ASN A 350 9.17 12.22 -17.49
C ASN A 350 7.88 11.38 -17.62
N ILE A 351 7.21 11.06 -16.52
CA ILE A 351 5.92 10.36 -16.55
C ILE A 351 4.86 11.20 -17.27
N SER A 352 4.75 12.50 -16.95
CA SER A 352 3.79 13.41 -17.56
C SER A 352 4.00 13.57 -19.08
N GLU A 353 5.26 13.65 -19.51
CA GLU A 353 5.61 13.74 -20.93
C GLU A 353 5.35 12.43 -21.69
N THR A 354 5.56 11.29 -21.02
CA THR A 354 5.40 9.96 -21.64
C THR A 354 3.96 9.49 -21.70
N TYR A 355 3.16 9.82 -20.68
CA TYR A 355 1.74 9.42 -20.57
C TYR A 355 0.83 10.66 -20.49
N PRO A 356 0.69 11.43 -21.59
CA PRO A 356 0.03 12.74 -21.57
C PRO A 356 -1.48 12.67 -21.23
N ASN A 357 -2.10 11.50 -21.38
CA ASN A 357 -3.50 11.28 -21.05
C ASN A 357 -3.71 10.79 -19.61
N ALA A 358 -2.62 10.43 -18.90
CA ALA A 358 -2.72 9.88 -17.56
C ALA A 358 -2.77 10.98 -16.49
N GLN A 359 -3.74 10.86 -15.60
CA GLN A 359 -3.73 11.66 -14.37
C GLN A 359 -2.67 11.10 -13.42
N LEU A 360 -1.77 11.99 -12.99
CA LEU A 360 -0.77 11.64 -11.99
C LEU A 360 -1.38 11.68 -10.60
N GLY A 361 -0.87 10.83 -9.70
CA GLY A 361 -1.32 10.80 -8.32
C GLY A 361 -0.25 10.34 -7.35
N ALA A 362 -0.44 10.72 -6.08
CA ALA A 362 0.33 10.23 -4.96
C ALA A 362 -0.57 10.08 -3.73
N GLY A 363 -0.11 9.27 -2.77
CA GLY A 363 -0.79 9.09 -1.50
C GLY A 363 0.16 8.60 -0.42
N TYR A 364 -0.19 8.90 0.83
CA TYR A 364 0.53 8.46 2.01
C TYR A 364 -0.35 7.59 2.88
N GLY A 365 0.25 6.57 3.46
CA GLY A 365 -0.35 5.66 4.40
C GLY A 365 0.58 4.50 4.74
N MET A 366 0.12 3.65 5.62
CA MET A 366 0.90 2.53 6.13
C MET A 366 0.00 1.33 6.42
N THR A 367 0.59 0.20 6.80
CA THR A 367 -0.15 -1.00 7.18
C THR A 367 -1.10 -0.72 8.34
N GLU A 368 -0.62 0.03 9.33
CA GLU A 368 -1.36 0.41 10.54
C GLU A 368 -2.56 1.33 10.27
N THR A 369 -2.63 1.94 9.08
CA THR A 369 -3.78 2.76 8.64
C THR A 369 -4.61 2.08 7.54
N THR A 370 -4.42 0.79 7.33
CA THR A 370 -5.12 -0.01 6.29
C THR A 370 -4.97 0.59 4.88
N GLY A 371 -3.86 1.26 4.61
CA GLY A 371 -3.57 1.95 3.35
C GLY A 371 -3.59 3.47 3.48
N ALA A 372 -4.05 4.14 2.43
CA ALA A 372 -3.94 5.59 2.31
C ALA A 372 -4.76 6.35 3.37
N VAL A 373 -4.16 7.41 3.92
CA VAL A 373 -4.79 8.41 4.81
C VAL A 373 -4.84 9.78 4.17
N SER A 374 -3.99 10.02 3.18
CA SER A 374 -4.06 11.19 2.31
C SER A 374 -3.81 10.79 0.86
N GLN A 375 -4.35 11.56 -0.08
CA GLN A 375 -4.24 11.30 -1.50
C GLN A 375 -4.47 12.57 -2.32
N ALA A 376 -3.74 12.69 -3.43
CA ALA A 376 -4.01 13.67 -4.48
C ALA A 376 -3.91 13.02 -5.86
N ASN A 377 -4.80 13.37 -6.77
CA ASN A 377 -4.82 12.90 -8.16
C ASN A 377 -5.16 14.06 -9.10
N GLY A 378 -4.67 13.99 -10.34
CA GLY A 378 -4.96 14.95 -11.38
C GLY A 378 -4.59 16.38 -10.98
N GLU A 379 -5.53 17.32 -11.11
CA GLU A 379 -5.32 18.73 -10.79
C GLU A 379 -4.88 18.96 -9.34
N ALA A 380 -5.48 18.26 -8.37
CA ALA A 380 -5.09 18.38 -6.97
C ALA A 380 -3.64 17.95 -6.75
N PHE A 381 -3.16 16.93 -7.46
CA PHE A 381 -1.75 16.54 -7.43
C PHE A 381 -0.86 17.58 -8.10
N MET A 382 -1.27 18.12 -9.25
CA MET A 382 -0.47 19.12 -9.98
C MET A 382 -0.34 20.46 -9.24
N ARG A 383 -1.29 20.80 -8.34
CA ARG A 383 -1.17 21.97 -7.45
C ARG A 383 -0.06 21.82 -6.41
N ALA A 384 0.09 20.62 -5.86
CA ALA A 384 1.04 20.34 -4.79
C ALA A 384 1.75 19.00 -5.02
N PRO A 385 2.57 18.86 -6.09
CA PRO A 385 3.14 17.58 -6.50
C PRO A 385 4.18 17.01 -5.52
N GLN A 386 4.63 17.81 -4.56
CA GLN A 386 5.53 17.39 -3.48
C GLN A 386 4.77 16.96 -2.22
N SER A 387 3.45 17.16 -2.17
CA SER A 387 2.64 16.74 -1.05
C SER A 387 2.29 15.26 -1.15
N ALA A 388 1.91 14.71 -0.01
CA ALA A 388 1.26 13.41 0.09
C ALA A 388 -0.26 13.46 -0.18
N GLY A 389 -0.76 14.63 -0.59
CA GLY A 389 -2.16 14.87 -0.92
C GLY A 389 -3.01 15.38 0.23
N LEU A 390 -4.31 15.50 -0.04
CA LEU A 390 -5.31 15.94 0.91
C LEU A 390 -5.71 14.78 1.83
N VAL A 391 -6.00 15.10 3.09
CA VAL A 391 -6.45 14.13 4.10
C VAL A 391 -7.79 13.53 3.69
N LEU A 392 -7.89 12.21 3.74
CA LEU A 392 -9.12 11.49 3.39
C LEU A 392 -10.21 11.65 4.47
N PRO A 393 -11.50 11.69 4.11
CA PRO A 393 -12.59 12.09 5.02
C PRO A 393 -12.77 11.23 6.27
N MET A 394 -12.42 9.94 6.23
CA MET A 394 -12.54 9.05 7.39
C MET A 394 -11.32 9.11 8.32
N VAL A 395 -10.45 10.09 8.12
CA VAL A 395 -9.20 10.25 8.84
C VAL A 395 -9.12 11.64 9.44
N ASP A 396 -8.68 11.73 10.69
CA ASP A 396 -8.22 12.95 11.33
C ASP A 396 -6.69 12.92 11.42
N ILE A 397 -6.04 14.02 11.10
CA ILE A 397 -4.60 14.20 11.27
C ILE A 397 -4.36 15.39 12.19
N LYS A 398 -3.41 15.24 13.10
CA LYS A 398 -2.81 16.36 13.85
C LYS A 398 -1.30 16.22 13.81
N ILE A 399 -0.62 17.34 13.86
CA ILE A 399 0.84 17.43 13.90
C ILE A 399 1.25 17.79 15.32
N ILE A 400 2.13 17.02 15.96
CA ILE A 400 2.52 17.17 17.36
C ILE A 400 4.02 17.46 17.46
N GLY A 401 4.35 18.56 18.12
CA GLY A 401 5.73 18.93 18.44
C GLY A 401 6.36 18.04 19.52
N ASP A 402 7.65 18.20 19.74
CA ASP A 402 8.39 17.43 20.76
C ASP A 402 7.95 17.79 22.20
N ASP A 403 7.36 18.96 22.39
CA ASP A 403 6.74 19.40 23.65
C ASP A 403 5.36 18.79 23.91
N GLY A 404 4.83 18.00 22.97
CA GLY A 404 3.51 17.37 23.04
C GLY A 404 2.34 18.27 22.64
N ASN A 405 2.59 19.50 22.21
CA ASN A 405 1.56 20.44 21.74
C ASN A 405 1.29 20.26 20.24
N GLU A 406 0.07 20.61 19.82
CA GLU A 406 -0.29 20.64 18.40
C GLU A 406 0.41 21.82 17.71
N MET A 407 1.07 21.52 16.58
CA MET A 407 1.82 22.49 15.80
C MET A 407 0.90 23.38 14.95
N PRO A 408 1.26 24.65 14.73
CA PRO A 408 0.61 25.50 13.73
C PRO A 408 0.71 24.93 12.31
N LEU A 409 -0.17 25.37 11.40
CA LEU A 409 -0.07 25.03 9.98
C LEU A 409 1.27 25.49 9.41
N GLY A 410 1.88 24.66 8.60
CA GLY A 410 3.20 24.87 7.98
C GLY A 410 4.38 24.48 8.87
N GLU A 411 4.17 24.17 10.15
CA GLU A 411 5.23 23.76 11.06
C GLU A 411 5.28 22.22 11.21
N ALA A 412 6.50 21.68 11.13
CA ALA A 412 6.73 20.25 11.15
C ALA A 412 6.68 19.66 12.57
N GLY A 413 6.10 18.47 12.69
CA GLY A 413 6.04 17.69 13.90
C GLY A 413 5.65 16.24 13.60
N GLU A 414 5.44 15.42 14.63
CA GLU A 414 5.00 14.04 14.43
C GLU A 414 3.56 13.99 13.90
N ILE A 415 3.36 13.25 12.83
CA ILE A 415 2.05 13.00 12.25
C ILE A 415 1.31 12.00 13.14
N CYS A 416 0.20 12.43 13.73
CA CYS A 416 -0.68 11.59 14.51
C CYS A 416 -2.01 11.40 13.77
N ILE A 417 -2.48 10.17 13.70
CA ILE A 417 -3.64 9.77 12.88
C ILE A 417 -4.71 9.14 13.75
N ARG A 418 -5.96 9.51 13.50
CA ARG A 418 -7.16 8.90 14.09
C ARG A 418 -8.18 8.67 12.99
N GLY A 419 -8.88 7.53 13.00
CA GLY A 419 -9.95 7.27 12.04
C GLY A 419 -10.36 5.82 11.94
N ALA A 420 -11.41 5.58 11.16
CA ALA A 420 -11.96 4.25 10.96
C ALA A 420 -11.03 3.30 10.18
N THR A 421 -9.99 3.80 9.55
CA THR A 421 -8.95 3.02 8.86
C THR A 421 -7.81 2.57 9.77
N VAL A 422 -7.68 3.14 10.99
CA VAL A 422 -6.58 2.84 11.91
C VAL A 422 -6.76 1.46 12.56
N MET A 423 -5.69 0.67 12.56
CA MET A 423 -5.65 -0.70 13.09
C MET A 423 -6.20 -0.80 14.53
N GLN A 424 -6.60 -2.02 14.93
CA GLN A 424 -6.99 -2.29 16.32
C GLN A 424 -5.78 -2.32 17.27
N GLY A 425 -4.60 -2.62 16.76
CA GLY A 425 -3.35 -2.75 17.47
C GLY A 425 -2.47 -3.83 16.86
N TYR A 426 -1.36 -4.15 17.52
CA TYR A 426 -0.51 -5.27 17.15
C TYR A 426 -0.93 -6.54 17.91
N TYR A 427 -1.12 -7.64 17.18
CA TYR A 427 -1.60 -8.91 17.74
C TYR A 427 -0.63 -9.46 18.80
N ASN A 428 -1.16 -9.78 19.98
CA ASN A 428 -0.40 -10.25 21.15
C ASN A 428 0.79 -9.34 21.56
N ARG A 429 0.71 -8.02 21.22
CA ARG A 429 1.75 -7.03 21.51
C ARG A 429 1.17 -5.77 22.17
N PRO A 430 0.56 -5.86 23.36
CA PRO A 430 -0.09 -4.73 24.00
C PRO A 430 0.89 -3.58 24.33
N GLU A 431 2.12 -3.90 24.72
CA GLU A 431 3.13 -2.88 24.99
C GLU A 431 3.57 -2.11 23.73
N ASP A 432 3.74 -2.81 22.61
CA ASP A 432 4.07 -2.17 21.34
C ASP A 432 2.89 -1.37 20.80
N THR A 433 1.66 -1.83 21.03
CA THR A 433 0.45 -1.08 20.70
C THR A 433 0.37 0.20 21.52
N ALA A 434 0.62 0.15 22.84
CA ALA A 434 0.59 1.31 23.72
C ALA A 434 1.66 2.37 23.37
N LYS A 435 2.79 1.95 22.78
CA LYS A 435 3.84 2.90 22.33
C LYS A 435 3.36 3.77 21.18
N VAL A 436 2.53 3.24 20.28
CA VAL A 436 2.06 3.94 19.09
C VAL A 436 0.63 4.48 19.23
N MET A 437 -0.20 3.88 20.08
CA MET A 437 -1.58 4.32 20.32
C MET A 437 -1.68 5.08 21.63
N LYS A 438 -1.84 6.41 21.58
CA LYS A 438 -1.94 7.29 22.75
C LYS A 438 -3.19 8.15 22.62
N ASP A 439 -4.04 8.16 23.63
CA ASP A 439 -5.26 8.98 23.70
C ASP A 439 -6.17 8.87 22.46
N GLY A 440 -6.25 7.67 21.86
CA GLY A 440 -7.04 7.41 20.67
C GLY A 440 -6.38 7.83 19.35
N TRP A 441 -5.15 8.35 19.39
CA TRP A 441 -4.35 8.71 18.23
C TRP A 441 -3.21 7.72 18.01
N MET A 442 -2.98 7.39 16.76
CA MET A 442 -1.82 6.62 16.34
C MET A 442 -0.67 7.57 16.01
N HIS A 443 0.43 7.45 16.75
CA HIS A 443 1.70 8.10 16.49
C HIS A 443 2.45 7.32 15.42
N THR A 444 2.64 7.93 14.25
CA THR A 444 3.18 7.22 13.09
C THR A 444 4.69 7.05 13.13
N GLY A 445 5.38 7.92 13.88
CA GLY A 445 6.83 8.07 13.80
C GLY A 445 7.30 8.78 12.53
N ASP A 446 6.40 9.19 11.65
CA ASP A 446 6.70 10.05 10.51
C ASP A 446 6.53 11.52 10.92
N VAL A 447 7.41 12.39 10.42
CA VAL A 447 7.39 13.84 10.64
C VAL A 447 6.82 14.52 9.39
N GLY A 448 5.96 15.51 9.61
CA GLY A 448 5.36 16.25 8.50
C GLY A 448 4.59 17.47 8.97
N TYR A 449 3.95 18.15 8.04
CA TYR A 449 3.11 19.31 8.32
C TYR A 449 1.90 19.35 7.38
N LEU A 450 0.89 20.09 7.80
CA LEU A 450 -0.26 20.46 6.96
C LEU A 450 -0.09 21.92 6.54
N ASP A 451 -0.29 22.21 5.25
CA ASP A 451 -0.33 23.59 4.78
C ASP A 451 -1.70 24.23 4.99
N GLU A 452 -1.83 25.49 4.60
CA GLU A 452 -3.09 26.25 4.71
C GLU A 452 -4.20 25.68 3.82
N GLU A 453 -3.89 24.93 2.76
CA GLU A 453 -4.87 24.31 1.87
C GLU A 453 -5.26 22.90 2.32
N GLY A 454 -4.62 22.36 3.36
CA GLY A 454 -4.87 21.04 3.94
C GLY A 454 -4.11 19.91 3.26
N TYR A 455 -3.10 20.23 2.43
CA TYR A 455 -2.19 19.21 1.93
C TYR A 455 -1.23 18.76 3.02
N LEU A 456 -1.03 17.44 3.08
CA LEU A 456 -0.05 16.83 3.98
C LEU A 456 1.31 16.72 3.28
N TYR A 457 2.35 17.19 3.94
CA TYR A 457 3.73 17.05 3.50
C TYR A 457 4.48 16.13 4.46
N ILE A 458 5.12 15.11 3.92
CA ILE A 458 5.98 14.20 4.69
C ILE A 458 7.40 14.74 4.61
N VAL A 459 7.96 15.07 5.77
CA VAL A 459 9.31 15.64 5.87
C VAL A 459 10.35 14.56 6.09
N ASP A 460 10.09 13.59 7.01
CA ASP A 460 10.99 12.45 7.27
C ASP A 460 10.36 11.45 8.24
N ARG A 461 11.16 10.45 8.62
CA ARG A 461 10.91 9.61 9.80
C ARG A 461 11.69 10.10 11.00
N LYS A 462 11.10 10.06 12.19
CA LYS A 462 11.83 10.37 13.43
C LYS A 462 13.10 9.55 13.60
N THR A 463 13.11 8.31 13.11
CA THR A 463 14.27 7.38 13.17
C THR A 463 15.33 7.63 12.11
N ASP A 464 15.00 8.36 11.06
CA ASP A 464 15.89 8.62 9.92
C ASP A 464 16.42 10.07 9.93
N MET A 465 15.85 10.93 10.79
CA MET A 465 16.33 12.28 11.02
C MET A 465 17.76 12.25 11.58
N ILE A 466 18.63 13.03 10.99
CA ILE A 466 20.04 13.14 11.34
C ILE A 466 20.22 14.31 12.31
N ILE A 467 20.87 14.08 13.44
CA ILE A 467 21.23 15.14 14.38
C ILE A 467 22.70 15.48 14.21
N SER A 468 22.97 16.56 13.49
CA SER A 468 24.33 17.00 13.15
C SER A 468 24.66 18.34 13.76
N GLY A 469 25.64 18.39 14.67
CA GLY A 469 26.04 19.62 15.33
C GLY A 469 24.94 20.30 16.17
N GLY A 470 23.89 19.53 16.57
CA GLY A 470 22.73 20.05 17.28
C GLY A 470 21.56 20.49 16.38
N GLU A 471 21.75 20.43 15.07
CA GLU A 471 20.72 20.75 14.07
C GLU A 471 20.05 19.49 13.55
N ASN A 472 18.74 19.57 13.31
CA ASN A 472 17.96 18.49 12.70
C ASN A 472 18.04 18.56 11.18
N ILE A 473 18.56 17.52 10.55
CA ILE A 473 18.60 17.36 9.09
C ILE A 473 17.62 16.27 8.71
N TYR A 474 16.67 16.61 7.87
CA TYR A 474 15.66 15.70 7.36
C TYR A 474 16.14 15.10 6.02
N CYS A 475 16.31 13.77 6.00
CA CYS A 475 16.78 13.05 4.81
C CYS A 475 15.91 13.30 3.59
N ALA A 476 14.59 13.34 3.76
CA ALA A 476 13.68 13.57 2.65
C ALA A 476 13.79 14.98 2.05
N GLU A 477 14.12 16.01 2.84
CA GLU A 477 14.39 17.35 2.33
C GLU A 477 15.62 17.33 1.40
N ILE A 478 16.67 16.63 1.82
CA ILE A 478 17.89 16.47 1.03
C ILE A 478 17.60 15.71 -0.27
N GLU A 479 16.89 14.58 -0.15
CA GLU A 479 16.50 13.75 -1.28
C GLU A 479 15.62 14.51 -2.28
N GLN A 480 14.69 15.31 -1.80
CA GLN A 480 13.81 16.12 -2.62
C GLN A 480 14.57 17.25 -3.32
N THR A 481 15.44 17.93 -2.60
CA THR A 481 16.21 19.07 -3.16
C THR A 481 17.22 18.60 -4.20
N LEU A 482 18.03 17.61 -3.86
CA LEU A 482 19.04 17.10 -4.78
C LEU A 482 18.41 16.30 -5.93
N GLY A 483 17.31 15.61 -5.70
CA GLY A 483 16.55 14.87 -6.71
C GLY A 483 15.93 15.73 -7.82
N GLN A 484 16.03 17.09 -7.73
CA GLN A 484 15.66 18.01 -8.80
C GLN A 484 16.78 18.12 -9.87
N HIS A 485 18.00 17.71 -9.55
CA HIS A 485 19.11 17.75 -10.49
C HIS A 485 18.91 16.71 -11.59
N GLU A 486 19.03 17.14 -12.86
CA GLU A 486 18.72 16.31 -14.05
C GLU A 486 19.53 15.02 -14.15
N ALA A 487 20.75 15.02 -13.62
CA ALA A 487 21.62 13.85 -13.62
C ALA A 487 21.18 12.78 -12.59
N ILE A 488 20.38 13.12 -11.60
CA ILE A 488 20.01 12.19 -10.52
C ILE A 488 18.80 11.38 -10.92
N LYS A 489 18.96 10.06 -10.97
CA LYS A 489 17.90 9.08 -11.19
C LYS A 489 17.20 8.74 -9.88
N GLU A 490 17.97 8.30 -8.89
CA GLU A 490 17.49 7.95 -7.56
C GLU A 490 18.49 8.42 -6.51
N ILE A 491 17.97 8.64 -5.29
CA ILE A 491 18.73 9.22 -4.19
C ILE A 491 18.30 8.62 -2.85
N ALA A 492 19.26 8.41 -1.95
CA ALA A 492 19.02 8.04 -0.57
C ALA A 492 19.98 8.80 0.35
N ALA A 493 19.45 9.60 1.26
CA ALA A 493 20.19 10.28 2.30
C ALA A 493 20.12 9.50 3.62
N PHE A 494 21.22 9.46 4.38
CA PHE A 494 21.28 8.78 5.68
C PHE A 494 22.39 9.33 6.57
N GLY A 495 22.20 9.22 7.89
CA GLY A 495 23.19 9.60 8.88
C GLY A 495 24.19 8.48 9.17
N VAL A 496 25.44 8.85 9.41
CA VAL A 496 26.44 7.96 10.02
C VAL A 496 27.04 8.65 11.24
N HIS A 497 27.45 7.86 12.24
CA HIS A 497 28.01 8.40 13.48
C HIS A 497 29.28 9.21 13.21
N ASP A 498 29.38 10.38 13.84
CA ASP A 498 30.55 11.26 13.84
C ASP A 498 30.85 11.74 15.27
N ASN A 499 32.11 11.64 15.69
CA ASN A 499 32.54 11.97 17.05
C ASN A 499 32.38 13.45 17.43
N ARG A 500 32.35 14.35 16.46
CA ARG A 500 32.26 15.80 16.67
C ARG A 500 30.84 16.31 16.49
N LEU A 501 30.17 15.84 15.45
CA LEU A 501 28.85 16.33 15.04
C LEU A 501 27.69 15.52 15.64
N GLY A 502 27.99 14.34 16.21
CA GLY A 502 26.99 13.33 16.56
C GLY A 502 26.69 12.43 15.36
N GLU A 503 26.17 13.02 14.28
CA GLU A 503 26.01 12.34 12.98
C GLU A 503 26.47 13.25 11.84
N LYS A 504 26.90 12.65 10.75
CA LYS A 504 27.18 13.32 9.47
C LYS A 504 26.26 12.80 8.37
N LEU A 505 25.79 13.70 7.51
CA LEU A 505 24.93 13.39 6.38
C LEU A 505 25.74 12.77 5.23
N ILE A 506 25.31 11.61 4.73
CA ILE A 506 25.82 10.93 3.55
C ILE A 506 24.69 10.78 2.55
N VAL A 507 25.01 10.91 1.26
CA VAL A 507 24.04 10.73 0.17
C VAL A 507 24.54 9.67 -0.80
N ALA A 508 23.71 8.67 -1.07
CA ALA A 508 23.91 7.69 -2.13
C ALA A 508 23.04 8.07 -3.34
N LEU A 509 23.58 7.95 -4.54
CA LEU A 509 22.97 8.40 -5.80
C LEU A 509 23.09 7.32 -6.87
N SER A 510 22.05 7.10 -7.65
CA SER A 510 22.16 6.54 -8.99
C SER A 510 21.92 7.65 -10.02
N LEU A 511 22.63 7.61 -11.13
CA LEU A 511 22.70 8.71 -12.09
C LEU A 511 22.10 8.31 -13.46
N ASN A 512 21.42 9.27 -14.11
CA ASN A 512 20.94 9.14 -15.49
C ASN A 512 22.06 9.42 -16.51
N MET A 513 23.05 10.23 -16.12
CA MET A 513 24.20 10.60 -16.96
C MET A 513 25.43 10.75 -16.09
N PRO A 514 26.65 10.50 -16.63
CA PRO A 514 27.90 10.71 -15.90
C PRO A 514 28.00 12.13 -15.38
N THR A 515 28.20 12.29 -14.09
CA THR A 515 28.34 13.60 -13.42
C THR A 515 29.35 13.47 -12.28
N GLU A 516 30.26 14.40 -12.19
CA GLU A 516 31.27 14.42 -11.12
C GLU A 516 30.63 14.87 -9.80
N THR A 517 31.09 14.30 -8.68
CA THR A 517 30.56 14.61 -7.34
C THR A 517 30.76 16.09 -6.96
N GLU A 518 31.81 16.75 -7.48
CA GLU A 518 32.04 18.17 -7.28
C GLU A 518 30.91 19.04 -7.85
N GLN A 519 30.33 18.65 -8.98
CA GLN A 519 29.21 19.39 -9.58
C GLN A 519 27.96 19.25 -8.71
N LEU A 520 27.71 18.05 -8.16
CA LEU A 520 26.61 17.79 -7.25
C LEU A 520 26.79 18.53 -5.91
N ASP A 521 28.02 18.64 -5.40
CA ASP A 521 28.35 19.42 -4.20
C ASP A 521 28.11 20.93 -4.41
N ILE A 522 28.50 21.48 -5.56
CA ILE A 522 28.22 22.87 -5.93
C ILE A 522 26.70 23.10 -5.94
N TYR A 523 25.94 22.21 -6.61
CA TYR A 523 24.48 22.29 -6.64
C TYR A 523 23.86 22.21 -5.24
N ALA A 524 24.37 21.31 -4.40
CA ALA A 524 23.90 21.18 -3.02
C ALA A 524 24.11 22.49 -2.23
N ARG A 525 25.29 23.12 -2.34
CA ARG A 525 25.62 24.40 -1.67
C ARG A 525 24.79 25.57 -2.17
N GLU A 526 24.34 25.54 -3.41
CA GLU A 526 23.43 26.56 -3.94
C GLU A 526 22.00 26.45 -3.42
N LYS A 527 21.57 25.24 -3.05
CA LYS A 527 20.18 24.93 -2.72
C LYS A 527 19.91 24.66 -1.25
N LEU A 528 20.92 24.24 -0.50
CA LEU A 528 20.81 23.83 0.89
C LEU A 528 21.59 24.78 1.82
N ALA A 529 21.13 24.90 3.06
CA ALA A 529 21.92 25.54 4.10
C ALA A 529 23.23 24.75 4.37
N ASP A 530 24.29 25.42 4.78
CA ASP A 530 25.62 24.81 4.94
C ASP A 530 25.63 23.53 5.77
N TYR A 531 24.87 23.48 6.87
CA TYR A 531 24.80 22.31 7.73
C TYR A 531 24.03 21.13 7.12
N LYS A 532 23.26 21.36 6.04
CA LYS A 532 22.51 20.36 5.26
C LYS A 532 23.26 19.85 4.03
N VAL A 533 24.43 20.39 3.73
CA VAL A 533 25.25 19.91 2.60
C VAL A 533 25.83 18.54 2.94
N PRO A 534 25.73 17.54 2.05
CA PRO A 534 26.27 16.21 2.30
C PRO A 534 27.77 16.21 2.57
N HIS A 535 28.23 15.42 3.53
CA HIS A 535 29.65 15.25 3.84
C HIS A 535 30.35 14.31 2.85
N ALA A 536 29.59 13.41 2.23
CA ALA A 536 30.09 12.51 1.19
C ALA A 536 28.95 12.08 0.24
N TYR A 537 29.37 11.75 -0.99
CA TYR A 537 28.50 11.22 -2.04
C TYR A 537 28.97 9.81 -2.42
N ILE A 538 28.04 8.87 -2.55
CA ILE A 538 28.27 7.50 -3.00
C ILE A 538 27.54 7.35 -4.34
N ILE A 539 28.28 7.10 -5.41
CA ILE A 539 27.66 6.76 -6.70
C ILE A 539 27.48 5.23 -6.74
N THR A 540 26.28 4.78 -7.05
CA THR A 540 25.94 3.36 -7.22
C THR A 540 25.15 3.14 -8.49
N ASP A 541 25.36 2.02 -9.16
CA ASP A 541 24.59 1.65 -10.34
C ASP A 541 23.17 1.22 -9.97
N GLU A 542 23.01 0.56 -8.83
CA GLU A 542 21.73 0.01 -8.36
C GLU A 542 21.60 0.13 -6.83
N PHE A 543 20.37 0.33 -6.37
CA PHE A 543 20.00 0.26 -4.96
C PHE A 543 19.44 -1.13 -4.59
N ASN A 544 19.57 -1.48 -3.31
CA ASN A 544 18.83 -2.60 -2.73
C ASN A 544 17.45 -2.11 -2.26
N TYR A 545 16.40 -2.89 -2.58
CA TYR A 545 15.03 -2.53 -2.24
C TYR A 545 14.38 -3.56 -1.33
N THR A 546 13.52 -3.06 -0.45
CA THR A 546 12.57 -3.91 0.29
C THR A 546 11.58 -4.58 -0.67
N ALA A 547 10.80 -5.52 -0.16
CA ALA A 547 9.72 -6.16 -0.94
C ALA A 547 8.67 -5.16 -1.48
N THR A 548 8.58 -3.98 -0.87
CA THR A 548 7.68 -2.88 -1.27
C THR A 548 8.34 -1.84 -2.17
N GLY A 549 9.58 -2.07 -2.60
CA GLY A 549 10.32 -1.17 -3.49
C GLY A 549 10.94 0.06 -2.80
N LYS A 550 11.06 0.06 -1.46
CA LYS A 550 11.77 1.13 -0.74
C LYS A 550 13.26 0.84 -0.67
N ILE A 551 14.09 1.86 -0.85
CA ILE A 551 15.55 1.73 -0.72
C ILE A 551 15.92 1.31 0.71
N GLU A 552 16.78 0.29 0.84
CA GLU A 552 17.25 -0.24 2.12
C GLU A 552 18.44 0.58 2.66
N LYS A 553 18.15 1.78 3.21
CA LYS A 553 19.18 2.71 3.74
C LYS A 553 20.14 2.08 4.76
N HIS A 554 19.67 1.12 5.54
CA HIS A 554 20.53 0.42 6.52
C HIS A 554 21.67 -0.39 5.86
N LYS A 555 21.44 -0.94 4.66
CA LYS A 555 22.48 -1.62 3.88
C LYS A 555 23.50 -0.64 3.33
N LEU A 556 23.04 0.52 2.84
CA LEU A 556 23.92 1.60 2.37
C LEU A 556 24.79 2.12 3.50
N ARG A 557 24.20 2.39 4.68
CA ARG A 557 24.93 2.82 5.88
C ARG A 557 26.02 1.80 6.27
N LYS A 558 25.66 0.51 6.29
CA LYS A 558 26.61 -0.56 6.59
C LYS A 558 27.76 -0.62 5.59
N ALA A 559 27.44 -0.59 4.28
CA ALA A 559 28.45 -0.64 3.21
C ALA A 559 29.42 0.55 3.30
N PHE A 560 28.92 1.76 3.58
CA PHE A 560 29.74 2.95 3.79
C PHE A 560 30.70 2.79 4.98
N LEU A 561 30.18 2.38 6.14
CA LEU A 561 30.98 2.17 7.35
C LEU A 561 32.05 1.07 7.19
N ASP A 562 31.75 0.03 6.41
CA ASP A 562 32.71 -1.03 6.12
C ASP A 562 33.80 -0.55 5.16
N ALA A 563 33.48 0.37 4.22
CA ALA A 563 34.47 0.99 3.33
C ALA A 563 35.40 1.99 4.06
N GLU A 564 34.89 2.74 5.05
CA GLU A 564 35.71 3.66 5.86
C GLU A 564 36.71 2.93 6.79
N LYS A 565 36.52 1.63 7.06
CA LYS A 565 37.42 0.83 7.91
C LYS A 565 38.59 0.20 7.15
N ASN A 566 38.52 0.15 5.81
CA ASN A 566 39.55 -0.41 4.93
C ASN A 566 40.39 0.71 4.30
#